data_f7da7faf2a64c56f16b2bc4c94cb00ad
#
_entry.id   f7da7faf2a64c56f16b2bc4c94cb00ad
#
_cell.length_a   1.000
_cell.length_b   1.000
_cell.length_c   1.000
_cell.angle_alpha   90.00
_cell.angle_beta   90.00
_cell.angle_gamma   90.00
#
_symmetry.space_group_name_H-M   'P 1'
#
loop_
_entity.id
_entity.type
_entity.pdbx_description
1 polymer ?
#
loop_
_entity_poly.entity_id
_entity_poly.type
_entity_poly.pdbx_seq_one_letter_code
_entity_poly.pdbx_strand_id
1 'polypeptide(L)'
;VVGPMANAPYDQLGTWIFDGDKTKTVTPLKAIKELVGDKVQVIYEPGLTYSRDKNMAGVAKAAAAAARADVILAFVGEEAILSGEAHCLADLNLQGAQSELIAALAKTGKPVVTVVMAGRPLTIGKEVELSSAVLYSFHPGTMGGPALADLLWGKAVPSGKTPVTFPKMVGQIPVYYAHNSSGRPATRNEVLLNDIPLEAGQTSLGCTSFYMDAGFDPLYPFGYGLSYTTFKYDNVKLSSANLKKEDVLTVTFDLENTGKYEGTEEIGR
;
A
#
# COMPACT_ATOMS: atom_id res chain seq x y z
N VAL A 1 11.65 5.59 -14.22
CA VAL A 1 10.48 6.14 -13.49
C VAL A 1 9.29 6.09 -14.43
N VAL A 2 8.20 5.49 -14.00
CA VAL A 2 7.00 5.18 -14.78
C VAL A 2 5.75 5.55 -13.96
N GLY A 3 4.62 5.70 -14.63
CA GLY A 3 3.31 5.89 -14.01
C GLY A 3 2.81 7.34 -14.01
N PRO A 4 1.46 7.51 -13.99
CA PRO A 4 0.82 8.80 -14.08
C PRO A 4 1.08 9.70 -12.87
N MET A 5 1.36 9.11 -11.70
CA MET A 5 1.57 9.86 -10.46
C MET A 5 3.03 10.33 -10.27
N ALA A 6 3.97 9.90 -11.12
CA ALA A 6 5.38 10.27 -10.99
C ALA A 6 5.61 11.78 -11.10
N ASN A 7 4.79 12.48 -11.90
CA ASN A 7 4.90 13.92 -12.14
C ASN A 7 3.52 14.60 -12.15
N ALA A 8 2.73 14.39 -11.11
CA ALA A 8 1.38 14.93 -10.94
C ALA A 8 1.33 15.94 -9.76
N PRO A 9 1.82 17.16 -9.94
CA PRO A 9 2.00 18.10 -8.82
C PRO A 9 0.70 18.54 -8.15
N TYR A 10 -0.43 18.51 -8.86
CA TYR A 10 -1.74 18.81 -8.28
C TYR A 10 -2.29 17.62 -7.49
N ASP A 11 -2.26 16.43 -8.10
CA ASP A 11 -2.86 15.25 -7.50
C ASP A 11 -2.09 14.77 -6.27
N GLN A 12 -0.78 15.01 -6.23
CA GLN A 12 0.06 14.74 -5.06
C GLN A 12 -0.41 15.48 -3.80
N LEU A 13 -1.02 16.66 -3.94
CA LEU A 13 -1.52 17.47 -2.83
C LEU A 13 -2.74 16.82 -2.15
N GLY A 14 -3.58 16.11 -2.91
CA GLY A 14 -4.85 15.57 -2.46
C GLY A 14 -6.01 16.58 -2.57
N THR A 15 -7.15 16.26 -1.95
CA THR A 15 -8.40 17.03 -2.12
C THR A 15 -8.54 18.21 -1.16
N TRP A 16 -8.18 18.04 0.12
CA TRP A 16 -8.41 19.04 1.17
C TRP A 16 -7.26 20.04 1.29
N ILE A 17 -6.96 20.74 0.21
CA ILE A 17 -5.80 21.61 0.11
C ILE A 17 -6.11 23.11 0.10
N PHE A 18 -7.38 23.49 0.06
CA PHE A 18 -7.87 24.87 0.05
C PHE A 18 -6.98 25.87 -0.72
N ASP A 19 -5.95 26.44 -0.04
CA ASP A 19 -4.98 27.36 -0.62
C ASP A 19 -3.72 26.68 -1.16
N GLY A 20 -3.78 25.38 -1.43
CA GLY A 20 -2.66 24.59 -1.94
C GLY A 20 -2.19 25.08 -3.32
N ASP A 21 -0.89 25.34 -3.43
CA ASP A 21 -0.25 25.82 -4.64
C ASP A 21 0.59 24.71 -5.30
N LYS A 22 0.06 24.13 -6.38
CA LYS A 22 0.77 23.08 -7.14
C LYS A 22 2.13 23.51 -7.69
N THR A 23 2.37 24.81 -7.86
CA THR A 23 3.67 25.31 -8.39
C THR A 23 4.81 25.14 -7.38
N LYS A 24 4.47 24.98 -6.10
CA LYS A 24 5.41 24.70 -5.00
C LYS A 24 5.62 23.21 -4.75
N THR A 25 4.83 22.36 -5.38
CA THR A 25 4.93 20.91 -5.20
C THR A 25 6.19 20.37 -5.86
N VAL A 26 6.97 19.63 -5.09
CA VAL A 26 8.11 18.89 -5.60
C VAL A 26 7.67 17.45 -5.86
N THR A 27 7.56 17.08 -7.14
CA THR A 27 7.09 15.75 -7.55
C THR A 27 8.16 14.68 -7.33
N PRO A 28 7.78 13.38 -7.23
CA PRO A 28 8.73 12.28 -7.12
C PRO A 28 9.76 12.29 -8.25
N LEU A 29 9.35 12.49 -9.49
CA LEU A 29 10.27 12.56 -10.63
C LEU A 29 11.31 13.66 -10.47
N LYS A 30 10.88 14.86 -10.05
CA LYS A 30 11.79 16.00 -9.82
C LYS A 30 12.76 15.69 -8.68
N ALA A 31 12.25 15.24 -7.53
CA ALA A 31 13.05 14.93 -6.35
C ALA A 31 14.07 13.82 -6.62
N ILE A 32 13.67 12.76 -7.33
CA ILE A 32 14.58 11.67 -7.69
C ILE A 32 15.73 12.21 -8.57
N LYS A 33 15.42 12.98 -9.61
CA LYS A 33 16.46 13.58 -10.47
C LYS A 33 17.43 14.46 -9.71
N GLU A 34 16.92 15.30 -8.80
CA GLU A 34 17.74 16.16 -7.94
C GLU A 34 18.61 15.36 -6.99
N LEU A 35 18.06 14.28 -6.39
CA LEU A 35 18.76 13.43 -5.44
C LEU A 35 19.93 12.68 -6.06
N VAL A 36 19.72 12.10 -7.24
CA VAL A 36 20.71 11.21 -7.87
C VAL A 36 21.71 11.99 -8.74
N GLY A 37 21.34 13.17 -9.22
CA GLY A 37 22.18 13.98 -10.12
C GLY A 37 22.65 13.18 -11.32
N ASP A 38 23.92 13.35 -11.69
CA ASP A 38 24.53 12.65 -12.81
C ASP A 38 25.03 11.23 -12.48
N LYS A 39 24.84 10.77 -11.23
CA LYS A 39 25.30 9.44 -10.80
C LYS A 39 24.43 8.30 -11.28
N VAL A 40 23.17 8.58 -11.61
CA VAL A 40 22.18 7.59 -12.08
C VAL A 40 21.45 8.16 -13.28
N GLN A 41 21.36 7.39 -14.35
CA GLN A 41 20.53 7.75 -15.49
C GLN A 41 19.05 7.54 -15.16
N VAL A 42 18.29 8.62 -15.07
CA VAL A 42 16.83 8.56 -14.87
C VAL A 42 16.13 8.57 -16.21
N ILE A 43 15.56 7.42 -16.60
CA ILE A 43 14.68 7.29 -17.75
C ILE A 43 13.24 7.53 -17.29
N TYR A 44 12.54 8.47 -17.91
CA TYR A 44 11.15 8.75 -17.59
C TYR A 44 10.24 8.45 -18.77
N GLU A 45 9.26 7.59 -18.58
CA GLU A 45 8.21 7.29 -19.54
C GLU A 45 6.91 7.01 -18.74
N PRO A 46 5.93 7.93 -18.72
CA PRO A 46 4.75 7.80 -17.86
C PRO A 46 3.88 6.57 -18.19
N GLY A 47 3.80 6.17 -19.44
CA GLY A 47 2.95 5.07 -19.88
C GLY A 47 1.46 5.41 -19.95
N LEU A 48 0.97 6.15 -18.95
CA LEU A 48 -0.41 6.67 -18.85
C LEU A 48 -0.35 8.17 -18.55
N THR A 49 -1.33 8.93 -19.01
CA THR A 49 -1.36 10.39 -18.84
C THR A 49 -1.95 10.85 -17.51
N TYR A 50 -2.90 10.08 -16.97
CA TYR A 50 -3.57 10.30 -15.68
C TYR A 50 -4.07 8.96 -15.11
N SER A 51 -4.54 8.93 -13.88
CA SER A 51 -4.85 7.68 -13.17
C SER A 51 -5.97 6.85 -13.82
N ARG A 52 -6.95 7.51 -14.44
CA ARG A 52 -8.11 6.87 -15.11
C ARG A 52 -7.89 6.61 -16.60
N ASP A 53 -6.69 6.88 -17.13
CA ASP A 53 -6.37 6.68 -18.54
C ASP A 53 -6.48 5.19 -18.90
N LYS A 54 -7.28 4.88 -19.92
CA LYS A 54 -7.48 3.53 -20.47
C LYS A 54 -6.71 3.30 -21.76
N ASN A 55 -5.95 4.29 -22.23
CA ASN A 55 -5.20 4.22 -23.47
C ASN A 55 -3.91 3.40 -23.25
N MET A 56 -3.88 2.20 -23.79
CA MET A 56 -2.76 1.27 -23.69
C MET A 56 -1.55 1.63 -24.55
N ALA A 57 -1.65 2.65 -25.44
CA ALA A 57 -0.60 2.97 -26.40
C ALA A 57 0.74 3.33 -25.74
N GLY A 58 0.72 3.99 -24.56
CA GLY A 58 1.92 4.34 -23.82
C GLY A 58 2.53 3.18 -23.03
N VAL A 59 1.74 2.14 -22.70
CA VAL A 59 2.19 1.02 -21.84
C VAL A 59 3.35 0.25 -22.49
N ALA A 60 3.24 -0.05 -23.79
CA ALA A 60 4.32 -0.77 -24.50
C ALA A 60 5.62 0.05 -24.53
N LYS A 61 5.51 1.38 -24.71
CA LYS A 61 6.66 2.28 -24.70
C LYS A 61 7.31 2.34 -23.31
N ALA A 62 6.49 2.42 -22.25
CA ALA A 62 6.97 2.40 -20.88
C ALA A 62 7.68 1.07 -20.56
N ALA A 63 7.13 -0.08 -20.96
CA ALA A 63 7.76 -1.38 -20.78
C ALA A 63 9.11 -1.48 -21.55
N ALA A 64 9.17 -0.98 -22.79
CA ALA A 64 10.41 -0.96 -23.57
C ALA A 64 11.49 -0.05 -22.94
N ALA A 65 11.08 1.08 -22.35
CA ALA A 65 12.00 1.94 -21.60
C ALA A 65 12.47 1.26 -20.30
N ALA A 66 11.56 0.62 -19.58
CA ALA A 66 11.82 -0.08 -18.33
C ALA A 66 12.76 -1.27 -18.50
N ALA A 67 12.68 -2.00 -19.62
CA ALA A 67 13.56 -3.13 -19.90
C ALA A 67 15.07 -2.76 -19.94
N ARG A 68 15.39 -1.48 -20.17
CA ARG A 68 16.77 -0.97 -20.20
C ARG A 68 17.26 -0.45 -18.85
N ALA A 69 16.40 -0.47 -17.83
CA ALA A 69 16.74 -0.02 -16.48
C ALA A 69 17.21 -1.19 -15.60
N ASP A 70 17.86 -0.87 -14.49
CA ASP A 70 18.21 -1.84 -13.45
C ASP A 70 17.08 -2.01 -12.44
N VAL A 71 16.33 -0.94 -12.18
CA VAL A 71 15.18 -0.90 -11.27
C VAL A 71 14.09 -0.02 -11.87
N ILE A 72 12.85 -0.41 -11.69
CA ILE A 72 11.66 0.33 -12.13
C ILE A 72 10.97 0.93 -10.90
N LEU A 73 10.77 2.24 -10.93
CA LEU A 73 9.95 2.95 -9.95
C LEU A 73 8.62 3.32 -10.61
N ALA A 74 7.54 2.63 -10.20
CA ALA A 74 6.20 2.80 -10.75
C ALA A 74 5.33 3.62 -9.79
N PHE A 75 4.92 4.81 -10.20
CA PHE A 75 4.07 5.71 -9.42
C PHE A 75 2.64 5.65 -9.96
N VAL A 76 1.76 5.04 -9.20
CA VAL A 76 0.35 4.80 -9.53
C VAL A 76 -0.56 5.33 -8.42
N GLY A 77 -1.86 5.31 -8.63
CA GLY A 77 -2.81 5.72 -7.60
C GLY A 77 -4.04 6.43 -8.14
N GLU A 78 -4.50 7.42 -7.40
CA GLU A 78 -5.71 8.19 -7.70
C GLU A 78 -5.39 9.67 -7.87
N GLU A 79 -6.10 10.31 -8.83
CA GLU A 79 -6.17 11.77 -8.89
C GLU A 79 -6.84 12.32 -7.63
N ALA A 80 -6.44 13.52 -7.19
CA ALA A 80 -6.97 14.16 -5.99
C ALA A 80 -8.50 14.21 -5.95
N ILE A 81 -9.15 14.47 -7.10
CA ILE A 81 -10.60 14.58 -7.21
C ILE A 81 -11.36 13.28 -6.91
N LEU A 82 -10.70 12.12 -6.95
CA LEU A 82 -11.35 10.83 -6.71
C LEU A 82 -11.57 10.54 -5.22
N SER A 83 -10.98 11.33 -4.32
CA SER A 83 -11.18 11.23 -2.87
C SER A 83 -11.71 12.54 -2.29
N GLY A 84 -12.20 12.51 -1.07
CA GLY A 84 -12.78 13.63 -0.36
C GLY A 84 -14.23 13.42 -0.01
N GLU A 85 -14.88 14.47 0.51
CA GLU A 85 -16.28 14.42 0.94
C GLU A 85 -17.22 14.09 -0.22
N ALA A 86 -18.08 13.09 -0.02
CA ALA A 86 -19.02 12.57 -1.01
C ALA A 86 -18.40 11.94 -2.27
N HIS A 87 -17.09 11.81 -2.36
CA HIS A 87 -16.42 11.14 -3.48
C HIS A 87 -16.20 9.65 -3.17
N CYS A 88 -17.29 8.89 -3.10
CA CYS A 88 -17.27 7.46 -2.85
C CYS A 88 -17.04 6.67 -4.14
N LEU A 89 -16.24 5.62 -4.06
CA LEU A 89 -16.06 4.63 -5.13
C LEU A 89 -16.57 3.27 -4.66
N ALA A 90 -17.35 2.60 -5.50
CA ALA A 90 -17.76 1.22 -5.26
C ALA A 90 -16.68 0.21 -5.68
N ASP A 91 -15.87 0.56 -6.69
CA ASP A 91 -14.71 -0.21 -7.12
C ASP A 91 -13.44 0.41 -6.53
N LEU A 92 -12.72 -0.35 -5.70
CA LEU A 92 -11.48 0.07 -5.04
C LEU A 92 -10.22 -0.42 -5.74
N ASN A 93 -10.33 -1.00 -6.93
CA ASN A 93 -9.15 -1.33 -7.72
C ASN A 93 -8.51 -0.05 -8.28
N LEU A 94 -7.24 -0.12 -8.67
CA LEU A 94 -6.59 0.94 -9.42
C LEU A 94 -7.39 1.24 -10.69
N GLN A 95 -7.71 2.50 -10.89
CA GLN A 95 -8.51 2.94 -12.03
C GLN A 95 -7.69 2.96 -13.33
N GLY A 96 -8.40 2.99 -14.47
CA GLY A 96 -7.76 3.04 -15.79
C GLY A 96 -7.00 1.76 -16.14
N ALA A 97 -5.85 1.91 -16.78
CA ALA A 97 -4.97 0.82 -17.19
C ALA A 97 -3.71 0.71 -16.32
N GLN A 98 -3.78 1.12 -15.05
CA GLN A 98 -2.62 1.13 -14.16
C GLN A 98 -2.17 -0.29 -13.78
N SER A 99 -3.11 -1.21 -13.57
CA SER A 99 -2.80 -2.63 -13.29
C SER A 99 -2.12 -3.30 -14.50
N GLU A 100 -2.59 -3.00 -15.71
CA GLU A 100 -1.98 -3.49 -16.96
C GLU A 100 -0.57 -2.90 -17.15
N LEU A 101 -0.36 -1.64 -16.77
CA LEU A 101 0.96 -1.02 -16.79
C LEU A 101 1.92 -1.79 -15.87
N ILE A 102 1.55 -2.01 -14.61
CA ILE A 102 2.38 -2.76 -13.64
C ILE A 102 2.65 -4.18 -14.15
N ALA A 103 1.64 -4.86 -14.70
CA ALA A 103 1.80 -6.19 -15.27
C ALA A 103 2.77 -6.22 -16.46
N ALA A 104 2.76 -5.18 -17.30
CA ALA A 104 3.70 -5.05 -18.41
C ALA A 104 5.13 -4.78 -17.93
N LEU A 105 5.28 -3.98 -16.85
CA LEU A 105 6.57 -3.70 -16.23
C LEU A 105 7.17 -4.97 -15.60
N ALA A 106 6.37 -5.73 -14.86
CA ALA A 106 6.81 -6.97 -14.23
C ALA A 106 7.31 -8.01 -15.26
N LYS A 107 6.70 -8.08 -16.45
CA LYS A 107 7.13 -8.96 -17.56
C LYS A 107 8.52 -8.62 -18.09
N THR A 108 9.08 -7.46 -17.79
CA THR A 108 10.48 -7.13 -18.18
C THR A 108 11.52 -7.91 -17.38
N GLY A 109 11.13 -8.57 -16.28
CA GLY A 109 12.02 -9.27 -15.36
C GLY A 109 12.88 -8.36 -14.49
N LYS A 110 12.65 -7.04 -14.53
CA LYS A 110 13.35 -6.07 -13.68
C LYS A 110 12.62 -5.88 -12.37
N PRO A 111 13.32 -5.61 -11.25
CA PRO A 111 12.68 -5.26 -9.99
C PRO A 111 11.73 -4.06 -10.16
N VAL A 112 10.48 -4.22 -9.74
CA VAL A 112 9.48 -3.16 -9.74
C VAL A 112 9.23 -2.71 -8.31
N VAL A 113 9.45 -1.44 -8.04
CA VAL A 113 9.04 -0.79 -6.79
C VAL A 113 7.82 0.07 -7.10
N THR A 114 6.67 -0.31 -6.55
CA THR A 114 5.41 0.40 -6.76
C THR A 114 5.15 1.37 -5.62
N VAL A 115 4.95 2.64 -5.97
CA VAL A 115 4.52 3.70 -5.05
C VAL A 115 3.07 4.03 -5.36
N VAL A 116 2.20 3.85 -4.38
CA VAL A 116 0.75 4.12 -4.51
C VAL A 116 0.41 5.43 -3.82
N MET A 117 -0.15 6.37 -4.59
CA MET A 117 -0.59 7.68 -4.13
C MET A 117 -2.11 7.77 -4.27
N ALA A 118 -2.86 7.59 -3.18
CA ALA A 118 -4.31 7.54 -3.21
C ALA A 118 -4.92 8.01 -1.89
N GLY A 119 -6.15 8.50 -1.93
CA GLY A 119 -6.84 9.00 -0.74
C GLY A 119 -7.59 7.94 0.09
N ARG A 120 -7.51 6.67 -0.30
CA ARG A 120 -8.22 5.54 0.33
C ARG A 120 -7.42 4.24 0.25
N PRO A 121 -7.72 3.21 1.06
CA PRO A 121 -7.11 1.89 0.89
C PRO A 121 -7.68 1.22 -0.37
N LEU A 122 -6.82 1.00 -1.36
CA LEU A 122 -7.16 0.32 -2.61
C LEU A 122 -6.93 -1.19 -2.51
N THR A 123 -7.65 -1.96 -3.33
CA THR A 123 -7.46 -3.40 -3.49
C THR A 123 -6.28 -3.66 -4.44
N ILE A 124 -5.07 -3.64 -3.92
CA ILE A 124 -3.81 -3.72 -4.68
C ILE A 124 -3.12 -5.09 -4.59
N GLY A 125 -3.86 -6.15 -4.31
CA GLY A 125 -3.26 -7.48 -4.14
C GLY A 125 -2.42 -7.93 -5.33
N LYS A 126 -2.91 -7.73 -6.56
CA LYS A 126 -2.17 -8.07 -7.79
C LYS A 126 -0.91 -7.24 -7.96
N GLU A 127 -0.98 -5.97 -7.66
CA GLU A 127 0.16 -5.05 -7.76
C GLU A 127 1.25 -5.41 -6.75
N VAL A 128 0.85 -5.84 -5.56
CA VAL A 128 1.77 -6.35 -4.53
C VAL A 128 2.50 -7.60 -5.02
N GLU A 129 1.78 -8.57 -5.59
CA GLU A 129 2.37 -9.81 -6.14
C GLU A 129 3.35 -9.56 -7.28
N LEU A 130 3.10 -8.53 -8.08
CA LEU A 130 3.91 -8.16 -9.25
C LEU A 130 5.09 -7.23 -8.91
N SER A 131 5.16 -6.74 -7.68
CA SER A 131 6.16 -5.78 -7.23
C SER A 131 7.19 -6.41 -6.30
N SER A 132 8.44 -5.97 -6.40
CA SER A 132 9.50 -6.34 -5.45
C SER A 132 9.35 -5.62 -4.11
N ALA A 133 8.73 -4.44 -4.12
CA ALA A 133 8.37 -3.66 -2.94
C ALA A 133 7.20 -2.73 -3.26
N VAL A 134 6.41 -2.41 -2.24
CA VAL A 134 5.30 -1.45 -2.34
C VAL A 134 5.42 -0.41 -1.24
N LEU A 135 5.31 0.86 -1.61
CA LEU A 135 5.22 1.99 -0.70
C LEU A 135 3.87 2.67 -0.90
N TYR A 136 3.04 2.69 0.14
CA TYR A 136 1.74 3.36 0.12
C TYR A 136 1.86 4.72 0.80
N SER A 137 1.80 5.80 0.03
CA SER A 137 2.10 7.15 0.52
C SER A 137 0.86 8.00 0.81
N PHE A 138 -0.31 7.50 0.50
CA PHE A 138 -1.51 8.34 0.41
C PHE A 138 -1.28 9.54 -0.51
N HIS A 139 -1.83 10.72 -0.19
CA HIS A 139 -1.47 11.98 -0.86
C HIS A 139 -0.41 12.69 -0.01
N PRO A 140 0.86 12.66 -0.41
CA PRO A 140 1.96 13.05 0.49
C PRO A 140 2.20 14.56 0.59
N GLY A 141 1.43 15.39 -0.15
CA GLY A 141 1.50 16.83 -0.04
C GLY A 141 2.68 17.47 -0.77
N THR A 142 2.91 18.76 -0.49
CA THR A 142 3.87 19.62 -1.20
C THR A 142 5.29 19.03 -1.29
N MET A 143 5.80 18.45 -0.19
CA MET A 143 7.15 17.88 -0.09
C MET A 143 7.16 16.36 -0.19
N GLY A 144 6.11 15.75 -0.73
CA GLY A 144 6.01 14.31 -0.90
C GLY A 144 7.10 13.71 -1.78
N GLY A 145 7.49 14.39 -2.84
CA GLY A 145 8.56 13.92 -3.72
C GLY A 145 9.90 13.72 -3.01
N PRO A 146 10.45 14.72 -2.30
CA PRO A 146 11.65 14.55 -1.49
C PRO A 146 11.53 13.44 -0.44
N ALA A 147 10.43 13.40 0.30
CA ALA A 147 10.21 12.37 1.32
C ALA A 147 10.22 10.95 0.73
N LEU A 148 9.53 10.75 -0.41
CA LEU A 148 9.53 9.47 -1.13
C LEU A 148 10.93 9.13 -1.67
N ALA A 149 11.66 10.11 -2.20
CA ALA A 149 13.02 9.89 -2.67
C ALA A 149 13.95 9.47 -1.53
N ASP A 150 13.86 10.10 -0.36
CA ASP A 150 14.68 9.74 0.82
C ASP A 150 14.38 8.32 1.31
N LEU A 151 13.09 7.90 1.31
CA LEU A 151 12.71 6.52 1.64
C LEU A 151 13.25 5.54 0.60
N LEU A 152 13.04 5.80 -0.70
CA LEU A 152 13.46 4.90 -1.79
C LEU A 152 14.98 4.71 -1.86
N TRP A 153 15.77 5.71 -1.45
CA TRP A 153 17.23 5.64 -1.40
C TRP A 153 17.80 5.32 -0.01
N GLY A 154 16.94 4.98 0.95
CA GLY A 154 17.37 4.58 2.28
C GLY A 154 18.00 5.69 3.12
N LYS A 155 17.76 6.97 2.79
CA LYS A 155 18.15 8.11 3.63
C LYS A 155 17.23 8.29 4.82
N ALA A 156 15.99 7.82 4.70
CA ALA A 156 15.02 7.71 5.76
C ALA A 156 14.53 6.27 5.89
N VAL A 157 14.18 5.87 7.10
CA VAL A 157 13.66 4.52 7.39
C VAL A 157 12.15 4.62 7.54
N PRO A 158 11.36 3.82 6.81
CA PRO A 158 9.91 3.85 6.93
C PRO A 158 9.47 3.36 8.31
N SER A 159 8.53 4.09 8.92
CA SER A 159 7.94 3.80 10.23
C SER A 159 6.43 3.77 10.23
N GLY A 160 5.80 4.27 9.17
CA GLY A 160 4.35 4.39 9.08
C GLY A 160 3.64 3.03 9.12
N LYS A 161 2.50 3.00 9.81
CA LYS A 161 1.60 1.86 9.88
C LYS A 161 0.27 2.21 9.21
N THR A 162 -0.41 1.20 8.66
CA THR A 162 -1.71 1.41 8.03
C THR A 162 -2.74 1.95 9.03
N PRO A 163 -3.35 3.11 8.75
CA PRO A 163 -4.35 3.72 9.65
C PRO A 163 -5.74 3.09 9.50
N VAL A 164 -5.90 2.21 8.54
CA VAL A 164 -7.13 1.46 8.25
C VAL A 164 -6.79 0.07 7.71
N THR A 165 -7.75 -0.84 7.75
CA THR A 165 -7.61 -2.17 7.13
C THR A 165 -7.68 -2.08 5.61
N PHE A 166 -6.78 -2.74 4.91
CA PHE A 166 -6.75 -2.84 3.45
C PHE A 166 -7.42 -4.15 3.00
N PRO A 167 -8.50 -4.12 2.23
CA PRO A 167 -9.15 -5.34 1.74
C PRO A 167 -8.34 -6.00 0.63
N LYS A 168 -8.44 -7.31 0.49
CA LYS A 168 -7.95 -8.05 -0.68
C LYS A 168 -8.82 -7.79 -1.90
N MET A 169 -10.13 -7.73 -1.67
CA MET A 169 -11.16 -7.60 -2.69
C MET A 169 -12.27 -6.67 -2.20
N VAL A 170 -12.91 -5.97 -3.12
CA VAL A 170 -13.99 -5.03 -2.81
C VAL A 170 -15.14 -5.70 -2.02
N GLY A 171 -15.46 -6.95 -2.34
CA GLY A 171 -16.52 -7.70 -1.66
C GLY A 171 -16.28 -8.02 -0.18
N GLN A 172 -15.06 -7.81 0.33
CA GLN A 172 -14.80 -7.96 1.77
C GLN A 172 -15.32 -6.80 2.62
N ILE A 173 -15.67 -5.65 2.01
CA ILE A 173 -16.08 -4.46 2.75
C ILE A 173 -17.52 -4.61 3.29
N PRO A 174 -17.74 -4.25 4.56
CA PRO A 174 -16.82 -3.65 5.53
C PRO A 174 -15.86 -4.67 6.15
N VAL A 175 -14.56 -4.38 6.13
CA VAL A 175 -13.52 -5.15 6.81
C VAL A 175 -12.72 -4.23 7.72
N TYR A 176 -12.85 -4.43 9.02
CA TYR A 176 -12.18 -3.58 10.02
C TYR A 176 -11.57 -4.43 11.11
N TYR A 177 -10.51 -3.91 11.71
CA TYR A 177 -9.71 -4.60 12.72
C TYR A 177 -10.53 -5.07 13.92
N ALA A 178 -11.44 -4.22 14.42
CA ALA A 178 -12.21 -4.44 15.64
C ALA A 178 -13.55 -5.16 15.41
N HIS A 179 -13.67 -6.04 14.40
CA HIS A 179 -14.90 -6.78 14.19
C HIS A 179 -15.12 -7.85 15.29
N ASN A 180 -16.38 -8.06 15.65
CA ASN A 180 -16.75 -9.06 16.63
C ASN A 180 -16.68 -10.47 16.03
N SER A 181 -16.32 -11.46 16.85
CA SER A 181 -16.43 -12.87 16.48
C SER A 181 -17.88 -13.24 16.20
N SER A 182 -18.13 -13.94 15.11
CA SER A 182 -19.42 -14.55 14.80
C SER A 182 -19.61 -15.83 15.65
N GLY A 183 -20.81 -16.42 15.60
CA GLY A 183 -21.07 -17.72 16.26
C GLY A 183 -20.29 -18.88 15.66
N ARG A 184 -19.74 -18.72 14.46
CA ARG A 184 -18.88 -19.70 13.76
C ARG A 184 -17.69 -18.98 13.14
N PRO A 185 -16.72 -18.54 13.94
CA PRO A 185 -15.59 -17.75 13.45
C PRO A 185 -14.71 -18.60 12.52
N ALA A 186 -14.03 -17.93 11.60
CA ALA A 186 -13.03 -18.55 10.74
C ALA A 186 -11.88 -19.11 11.58
N THR A 187 -11.37 -20.27 11.16
CA THR A 187 -10.26 -20.98 11.81
C THR A 187 -8.91 -20.70 11.14
N ARG A 188 -8.92 -20.08 9.97
CA ARG A 188 -7.79 -19.86 9.04
C ARG A 188 -7.23 -21.13 8.43
N ASN A 189 -7.97 -22.23 8.52
CA ASN A 189 -7.65 -23.52 7.88
C ASN A 189 -8.72 -23.91 6.84
N GLU A 190 -9.53 -22.96 6.44
CA GLU A 190 -10.59 -23.15 5.47
C GLU A 190 -10.04 -23.51 4.08
N VAL A 191 -10.75 -24.39 3.38
CA VAL A 191 -10.44 -24.73 2.00
C VAL A 191 -10.93 -23.60 1.11
N LEU A 192 -10.02 -22.97 0.38
CA LEU A 192 -10.34 -21.87 -0.53
C LEU A 192 -10.80 -22.37 -1.89
N LEU A 193 -11.42 -21.50 -2.66
CA LEU A 193 -12.12 -21.78 -3.92
C LEU A 193 -11.34 -22.69 -4.87
N ASN A 194 -10.06 -22.42 -5.08
CA ASN A 194 -9.22 -23.16 -6.02
C ASN A 194 -8.79 -24.55 -5.51
N ASP A 195 -8.92 -24.79 -4.21
CA ASP A 195 -8.53 -26.05 -3.56
C ASP A 195 -9.73 -26.95 -3.27
N ILE A 196 -10.94 -26.53 -3.64
CA ILE A 196 -12.16 -27.33 -3.46
C ILE A 196 -12.12 -28.52 -4.43
N PRO A 197 -12.19 -29.78 -3.91
CA PRO A 197 -12.22 -30.96 -4.77
C PRO A 197 -13.43 -30.97 -5.69
N LEU A 198 -13.28 -31.56 -6.87
CA LEU A 198 -14.44 -31.86 -7.72
C LEU A 198 -15.44 -32.75 -6.97
N GLU A 199 -16.74 -32.47 -7.16
CA GLU A 199 -17.83 -33.21 -6.52
C GLU A 199 -17.78 -33.19 -4.96
N ALA A 200 -17.17 -32.14 -4.40
CA ALA A 200 -17.11 -31.96 -2.94
C ALA A 200 -18.51 -31.95 -2.33
N GLY A 201 -18.74 -32.74 -1.29
CA GLY A 201 -20.00 -32.77 -0.56
C GLY A 201 -20.33 -31.41 0.08
N GLN A 202 -21.62 -31.05 0.15
CA GLN A 202 -22.07 -29.72 0.63
C GLN A 202 -21.49 -29.32 1.99
N THR A 203 -21.25 -30.27 2.88
CA THR A 203 -20.75 -30.00 4.25
C THR A 203 -19.23 -30.16 4.40
N SER A 204 -18.52 -30.54 3.32
CA SER A 204 -17.08 -30.83 3.38
C SER A 204 -16.21 -29.61 3.68
N LEU A 205 -16.70 -28.40 3.42
CA LEU A 205 -16.00 -27.15 3.68
C LEU A 205 -16.24 -26.60 5.12
N GLY A 206 -17.08 -27.30 5.93
CA GLY A 206 -17.50 -26.83 7.22
C GLY A 206 -18.56 -25.72 7.15
N CYS A 207 -18.73 -25.02 8.27
CA CYS A 207 -19.76 -23.97 8.42
C CYS A 207 -19.21 -22.71 9.09
N THR A 208 -17.93 -22.40 8.91
CA THR A 208 -17.30 -21.19 9.43
C THR A 208 -17.54 -19.97 8.53
N SER A 209 -17.41 -18.77 9.09
CA SER A 209 -17.66 -17.52 8.35
C SER A 209 -16.37 -17.01 7.68
N PHE A 210 -16.26 -17.21 6.37
CA PHE A 210 -15.15 -16.72 5.56
C PHE A 210 -15.60 -16.53 4.10
N TYR A 211 -14.79 -15.87 3.29
CA TYR A 211 -14.99 -15.78 1.85
C TYR A 211 -14.20 -16.89 1.16
N MET A 212 -14.85 -17.74 0.37
CA MET A 212 -14.17 -18.85 -0.31
C MET A 212 -13.06 -18.40 -1.26
N ASP A 213 -13.18 -17.22 -1.85
CA ASP A 213 -12.23 -16.64 -2.81
C ASP A 213 -11.18 -15.72 -2.18
N ALA A 214 -11.47 -15.13 -1.00
CA ALA A 214 -10.59 -14.18 -0.33
C ALA A 214 -10.07 -14.65 1.04
N GLY A 215 -10.69 -15.68 1.61
CA GLY A 215 -10.42 -16.13 2.97
C GLY A 215 -11.00 -15.19 4.02
N PHE A 216 -10.43 -15.19 5.20
CA PHE A 216 -10.89 -14.36 6.31
C PHE A 216 -10.05 -13.08 6.46
N ASP A 217 -8.74 -13.19 6.28
CA ASP A 217 -7.82 -12.09 6.55
C ASP A 217 -7.86 -11.02 5.45
N PRO A 218 -7.69 -9.74 5.78
CA PRO A 218 -7.51 -8.67 4.81
C PRO A 218 -6.16 -8.78 4.07
N LEU A 219 -5.92 -7.90 3.11
CA LEU A 219 -4.60 -7.76 2.49
C LEU A 219 -3.59 -7.27 3.54
N TYR A 220 -3.92 -6.18 4.22
CA TYR A 220 -3.15 -5.66 5.35
C TYR A 220 -4.09 -5.21 6.47
N PRO A 221 -3.90 -5.65 7.71
CA PRO A 221 -4.70 -5.18 8.84
C PRO A 221 -4.31 -3.74 9.22
N PHE A 222 -5.17 -3.08 10.00
CA PHE A 222 -4.81 -1.87 10.73
C PHE A 222 -3.50 -2.09 11.51
N GLY A 223 -2.61 -1.10 11.50
CA GLY A 223 -1.33 -1.16 12.21
C GLY A 223 -0.23 -1.94 11.48
N TYR A 224 -0.48 -2.44 10.27
CA TYR A 224 0.54 -3.11 9.47
C TYR A 224 1.53 -2.09 8.87
N GLY A 225 2.81 -2.46 8.84
CA GLY A 225 3.84 -1.70 8.14
C GLY A 225 5.21 -2.30 8.39
N LEU A 226 6.01 -2.36 7.32
CA LEU A 226 7.39 -2.83 7.36
C LEU A 226 8.37 -1.67 7.49
N SER A 227 9.55 -1.96 7.98
CA SER A 227 10.65 -1.00 8.12
C SER A 227 11.92 -1.56 7.47
N TYR A 228 12.97 -0.75 7.35
CA TYR A 228 14.32 -1.22 6.96
C TYR A 228 15.11 -1.77 8.15
N THR A 229 14.54 -1.68 9.36
CA THR A 229 15.07 -2.29 10.58
C THR A 229 14.01 -3.22 11.20
N THR A 230 14.35 -3.93 12.25
CA THR A 230 13.48 -4.85 12.96
C THR A 230 13.39 -4.49 14.43
N PHE A 231 12.22 -4.67 15.01
CA PHE A 231 11.95 -4.43 16.42
C PHE A 231 11.48 -5.70 17.11
N LYS A 232 11.89 -5.87 18.35
CA LYS A 232 11.47 -6.96 19.23
C LYS A 232 10.73 -6.38 20.42
N TYR A 233 9.58 -6.95 20.72
CA TYR A 233 8.80 -6.66 21.91
C TYR A 233 8.99 -7.80 22.90
N ASP A 234 9.32 -7.48 24.13
CA ASP A 234 9.60 -8.47 25.19
C ASP A 234 9.03 -8.00 26.52
N ASN A 235 8.99 -8.92 27.51
CA ASN A 235 8.66 -8.61 28.90
C ASN A 235 7.35 -7.85 29.10
N VAL A 236 6.29 -8.20 28.35
CA VAL A 236 4.99 -7.56 28.48
C VAL A 236 4.41 -7.83 29.88
N LYS A 237 4.07 -6.78 30.60
CA LYS A 237 3.48 -6.84 31.94
C LYS A 237 2.23 -5.98 32.03
N LEU A 238 1.23 -6.49 32.71
CA LEU A 238 0.01 -5.78 33.06
C LEU A 238 0.05 -5.39 34.54
N SER A 239 -0.40 -4.19 34.89
CA SER A 239 -0.49 -3.76 36.28
C SER A 239 -1.50 -4.55 37.10
N SER A 240 -2.53 -5.13 36.45
CA SER A 240 -3.54 -6.00 37.07
C SER A 240 -4.15 -6.93 36.03
N ALA A 241 -4.46 -8.14 36.42
CA ALA A 241 -5.28 -9.08 35.63
C ALA A 241 -6.79 -8.85 35.84
N ASN A 242 -7.18 -8.14 36.89
CA ASN A 242 -8.57 -7.85 37.22
C ASN A 242 -8.76 -6.34 37.38
N LEU A 243 -9.63 -5.76 36.55
CA LEU A 243 -9.90 -4.33 36.54
C LEU A 243 -11.35 -4.08 36.94
N LYS A 244 -11.56 -3.07 37.76
CA LYS A 244 -12.87 -2.46 37.99
C LYS A 244 -13.11 -1.38 36.95
N LYS A 245 -14.33 -0.91 36.81
CA LYS A 245 -14.74 0.09 35.81
C LYS A 245 -13.89 1.36 35.83
N GLU A 246 -13.49 1.80 37.01
CA GLU A 246 -12.74 3.04 37.23
C GLU A 246 -11.22 2.86 37.31
N ASP A 247 -10.72 1.61 37.17
CA ASP A 247 -9.30 1.34 37.25
C ASP A 247 -8.58 1.70 35.94
N VAL A 248 -7.30 2.04 36.08
CA VAL A 248 -6.40 2.28 34.95
C VAL A 248 -5.50 1.06 34.78
N LEU A 249 -5.51 0.47 33.59
CA LEU A 249 -4.54 -0.58 33.22
C LEU A 249 -3.27 0.06 32.69
N THR A 250 -2.16 -0.24 33.36
CA THR A 250 -0.83 0.09 32.82
C THR A 250 -0.22 -1.15 32.17
N VAL A 251 0.16 -1.02 30.92
CA VAL A 251 0.88 -2.05 30.15
C VAL A 251 2.31 -1.56 29.99
N THR A 252 3.29 -2.37 30.38
CA THR A 252 4.71 -2.11 30.19
C THR A 252 5.34 -3.22 29.37
N PHE A 253 6.31 -2.89 28.55
CA PHE A 253 7.09 -3.85 27.76
C PHE A 253 8.46 -3.26 27.44
N ASP A 254 9.39 -4.13 27.06
CA ASP A 254 10.69 -3.75 26.53
C ASP A 254 10.58 -3.69 24.99
N LEU A 255 11.11 -2.63 24.39
CA LEU A 255 11.23 -2.45 22.95
C LEU A 255 12.69 -2.35 22.56
N GLU A 256 13.16 -3.24 21.73
CA GLU A 256 14.54 -3.30 21.24
C GLU A 256 14.57 -3.20 19.72
N ASN A 257 15.43 -2.31 19.19
CA ASN A 257 15.77 -2.33 17.77
C ASN A 257 16.84 -3.40 17.54
N THR A 258 16.47 -4.50 16.92
CA THR A 258 17.35 -5.65 16.64
C THR A 258 17.96 -5.61 15.24
N GLY A 259 17.61 -4.61 14.44
CA GLY A 259 18.13 -4.45 13.09
C GLY A 259 19.39 -3.58 13.02
N LYS A 260 19.79 -3.25 11.79
CA LYS A 260 21.06 -2.54 11.53
C LYS A 260 20.91 -1.03 11.38
N TYR A 261 19.70 -0.54 11.25
CA TYR A 261 19.43 0.87 10.98
C TYR A 261 18.68 1.49 12.16
N GLU A 262 18.98 2.73 12.47
CA GLU A 262 18.15 3.52 13.37
C GLU A 262 16.76 3.68 12.74
N GLY A 263 15.71 3.55 13.55
CA GLY A 263 14.33 3.63 13.07
C GLY A 263 13.37 3.97 14.19
N THR A 264 12.19 4.42 13.81
CA THR A 264 11.08 4.70 14.71
C THR A 264 10.06 3.56 14.61
N GLU A 265 9.54 3.10 15.73
CA GLU A 265 8.46 2.14 15.80
C GLU A 265 7.19 2.81 16.32
N GLU A 266 6.11 2.63 15.60
CA GLU A 266 4.79 3.11 15.99
C GLU A 266 4.03 2.00 16.75
N ILE A 267 3.65 2.31 17.98
CA ILE A 267 2.93 1.36 18.84
C ILE A 267 1.44 1.68 18.73
N GLY A 268 0.70 0.81 18.04
CA GLY A 268 -0.76 0.91 17.96
C GLY A 268 -1.41 0.70 19.33
N ARG A 269 -2.43 1.50 19.63
CA ARG A 269 -3.22 1.41 20.87
C ARG A 269 -4.51 0.66 20.64
#